data_24d65a7a4bc13f0fc23955031237fd21
#
_entry.id   24d65a7a4bc13f0fc23955031237fd21
#
_cell.length_a   1.000
_cell.length_b   1.000
_cell.length_c   1.000
_cell.angle_alpha   90.00
_cell.angle_beta   90.00
_cell.angle_gamma   90.00
#
_symmetry.space_group_name_H-M   'P 1'
#
loop_
_entity.id
_entity.type
_entity.pdbx_description
1 polymer ?
#
loop_
_entity_poly.entity_id
_entity_poly.type
_entity_poly.pdbx_seq_one_letter_code
_entity_poly.pdbx_strand_id
1 'polypeptide(L)'
;MIRHARPTDAPTLARLQTYLREPSPGLLDAALDADAYSPATVLVATADDDRPVGYLLAVPGDGTTYVAELVVDPDHRREGIATALLSACAARSERLTVTVAPDDEAARSLYRRCGFEEARRLPDFFADGAAILYRR
;
A
#
# COMPACT_ATOMS: atom_id res chain seq x y z
N MET A 1 -5.87 -14.34 -4.63
CA MET A 1 -6.63 -13.50 -5.59
C MET A 1 -6.54 -12.04 -5.20
N ILE A 2 -6.54 -11.15 -6.17
CA ILE A 2 -6.56 -9.70 -5.93
C ILE A 2 -7.94 -9.17 -6.33
N ARG A 3 -8.56 -8.39 -5.46
CA ARG A 3 -9.84 -7.72 -5.75
C ARG A 3 -9.90 -6.37 -5.05
N HIS A 4 -10.92 -5.57 -5.39
CA HIS A 4 -11.21 -4.36 -4.64
C HIS A 4 -11.72 -4.69 -3.24
N ALA A 5 -11.38 -3.86 -2.27
CA ALA A 5 -11.89 -4.00 -0.92
C ALA A 5 -13.41 -3.72 -0.89
N ARG A 6 -14.08 -4.37 0.04
CA ARG A 6 -15.50 -4.16 0.33
C ARG A 6 -15.64 -3.52 1.71
N PRO A 7 -16.73 -2.79 1.98
CA PRO A 7 -16.93 -2.23 3.33
C PRO A 7 -16.87 -3.29 4.44
N THR A 8 -17.30 -4.51 4.13
CA THR A 8 -17.25 -5.63 5.09
C THR A 8 -15.84 -6.09 5.43
N ASP A 9 -14.83 -5.71 4.64
CA ASP A 9 -13.43 -6.01 4.93
C ASP A 9 -12.83 -5.11 6.02
N ALA A 10 -13.51 -4.01 6.38
CA ALA A 10 -12.95 -2.97 7.23
C ALA A 10 -12.33 -3.49 8.54
N PRO A 11 -12.96 -4.39 9.31
CA PRO A 11 -12.33 -4.89 10.54
C PRO A 11 -11.01 -5.62 10.30
N THR A 12 -10.95 -6.45 9.25
CA THR A 12 -9.74 -7.18 8.91
C THR A 12 -8.62 -6.23 8.46
N LEU A 13 -8.96 -5.23 7.64
CA LEU A 13 -7.97 -4.26 7.15
C LEU A 13 -7.48 -3.36 8.28
N ALA A 14 -8.33 -2.98 9.23
CA ALA A 14 -7.91 -2.22 10.40
C ALA A 14 -6.88 -3.01 11.23
N ARG A 15 -7.09 -4.32 11.36
CA ARG A 15 -6.14 -5.19 12.05
C ARG A 15 -4.80 -5.26 11.29
N LEU A 16 -4.84 -5.43 9.97
CA LEU A 16 -3.62 -5.44 9.15
C LEU A 16 -2.87 -4.11 9.22
N GLN A 17 -3.59 -3.00 9.30
CA GLN A 17 -3.00 -1.67 9.38
C GLN A 17 -2.10 -1.51 10.61
N THR A 18 -2.36 -2.25 11.69
CA THR A 18 -1.54 -2.17 12.91
C THR A 18 -0.09 -2.63 12.68
N TYR A 19 0.18 -3.34 11.60
CA TYR A 19 1.56 -3.75 11.27
C TYR A 19 2.35 -2.66 10.56
N LEU A 20 1.71 -1.57 10.16
CA LEU A 20 2.39 -0.47 9.49
C LEU A 20 3.04 0.48 10.49
N ARG A 21 4.22 0.98 10.12
CA ARG A 21 4.96 1.95 10.92
C ARG A 21 4.31 3.33 10.88
N GLU A 22 3.80 3.71 9.70
CA GLU A 22 3.21 5.04 9.46
C GLU A 22 1.81 4.86 8.84
N PRO A 23 0.82 4.42 9.63
CA PRO A 23 -0.52 4.21 9.10
C PRO A 23 -1.28 5.52 8.85
N SER A 24 -2.28 5.44 7.97
CA SER A 24 -3.17 6.55 7.63
C SER A 24 -4.63 6.13 7.87
N PRO A 25 -5.07 5.97 9.13
CA PRO A 25 -6.39 5.38 9.41
C PRO A 25 -7.54 6.17 8.83
N GLY A 26 -7.49 7.49 8.87
CA GLY A 26 -8.54 8.33 8.28
C GLY A 26 -8.69 8.13 6.78
N LEU A 27 -7.57 7.93 6.07
CA LEU A 27 -7.60 7.71 4.63
C LEU A 27 -8.19 6.33 4.31
N LEU A 28 -7.80 5.30 5.04
CA LEU A 28 -8.34 3.95 4.85
C LEU A 28 -9.83 3.92 5.15
N ASP A 29 -10.26 4.51 6.26
CA ASP A 29 -11.67 4.55 6.64
C ASP A 29 -12.50 5.25 5.56
N ALA A 30 -12.03 6.39 5.05
CA ALA A 30 -12.72 7.13 4.01
C ALA A 30 -12.82 6.31 2.71
N ALA A 31 -11.76 5.59 2.36
CA ALA A 31 -11.75 4.77 1.15
C ALA A 31 -12.71 3.59 1.22
N LEU A 32 -13.02 3.10 2.43
CA LEU A 32 -13.92 1.97 2.64
C LEU A 32 -15.36 2.39 2.89
N ASP A 33 -15.62 3.67 3.14
CA ASP A 33 -16.94 4.18 3.40
C ASP A 33 -17.70 4.40 2.10
N ALA A 34 -18.79 3.64 1.88
CA ALA A 34 -19.57 3.73 0.66
C ALA A 34 -20.26 5.10 0.51
N ASP A 35 -20.51 5.81 1.62
CA ASP A 35 -21.18 7.10 1.61
C ASP A 35 -20.21 8.29 1.57
N ALA A 36 -18.90 8.05 1.73
CA ALA A 36 -17.90 9.09 1.68
C ALA A 36 -17.34 9.22 0.26
N TYR A 37 -17.04 10.44 -0.15
CA TYR A 37 -16.28 10.66 -1.37
C TYR A 37 -14.78 10.55 -1.03
N SER A 38 -14.09 9.62 -1.69
CA SER A 38 -12.64 9.50 -1.57
C SER A 38 -12.07 9.08 -2.91
N PRO A 39 -11.01 9.74 -3.40
CA PRO A 39 -10.31 9.31 -4.60
C PRO A 39 -9.46 8.06 -4.37
N ALA A 40 -9.22 7.68 -3.11
CA ALA A 40 -8.37 6.55 -2.78
C ALA A 40 -9.04 5.22 -3.14
N THR A 41 -8.21 4.25 -3.54
CA THR A 41 -8.63 2.91 -3.92
C THR A 41 -7.91 1.90 -3.03
N VAL A 42 -8.62 0.85 -2.62
CA VAL A 42 -8.03 -0.24 -1.84
C VAL A 42 -8.14 -1.54 -2.62
N LEU A 43 -6.99 -2.17 -2.86
CA LEU A 43 -6.93 -3.53 -3.40
C LEU A 43 -6.58 -4.47 -2.26
N VAL A 44 -7.22 -5.64 -2.24
CA VAL A 44 -6.92 -6.67 -1.24
C VAL A 44 -6.46 -7.94 -1.93
N ALA A 45 -5.52 -8.63 -1.27
CA ALA A 45 -5.14 -9.98 -1.62
C ALA A 45 -5.85 -10.92 -0.65
N THR A 46 -6.49 -11.97 -1.16
CA THR A 46 -7.32 -12.85 -0.34
C THR A 46 -6.76 -14.27 -0.31
N ALA A 47 -6.99 -14.94 0.81
CA ALA A 47 -6.80 -16.37 0.93
C ALA A 47 -7.95 -17.11 0.23
N ASP A 48 -7.90 -18.45 0.22
CA ASP A 48 -8.89 -19.28 -0.46
C ASP A 48 -10.31 -19.08 0.06
N ASP A 49 -10.44 -18.68 1.33
CA ASP A 49 -11.73 -18.39 1.97
C ASP A 49 -12.21 -16.95 1.76
N ASP A 50 -11.61 -16.22 0.82
CA ASP A 50 -11.89 -14.81 0.52
C ASP A 50 -11.52 -13.83 1.65
N ARG A 51 -10.77 -14.28 2.64
CA ARG A 51 -10.31 -13.44 3.76
C ARG A 51 -9.09 -12.61 3.32
N PRO A 52 -9.11 -11.28 3.51
CA PRO A 52 -7.94 -10.47 3.18
C PRO A 52 -6.71 -10.85 4.01
N VAL A 53 -5.60 -11.05 3.34
CA VAL A 53 -4.29 -11.33 3.95
C VAL A 53 -3.25 -10.26 3.61
N GLY A 54 -3.66 -9.26 2.85
CA GLY A 54 -2.85 -8.09 2.53
C GLY A 54 -3.68 -7.07 1.81
N TYR A 55 -3.22 -5.82 1.80
CA TYR A 55 -3.90 -4.77 1.04
C TYR A 55 -2.92 -3.70 0.56
N LEU A 56 -3.36 -2.93 -0.42
CA LEU A 56 -2.67 -1.77 -0.94
C LEU A 56 -3.66 -0.61 -1.01
N LEU A 57 -3.30 0.51 -0.40
CA LEU A 57 -4.09 1.74 -0.43
C LEU A 57 -3.41 2.70 -1.40
N ALA A 58 -4.10 3.04 -2.47
CA ALA A 58 -3.58 3.87 -3.54
C ALA A 58 -4.33 5.20 -3.62
N VAL A 59 -3.60 6.29 -3.80
CA VAL A 59 -4.16 7.62 -3.98
C VAL A 59 -3.79 8.10 -5.39
N PRO A 60 -4.76 8.15 -6.32
CA PRO A 60 -4.46 8.63 -7.67
C PRO A 60 -4.18 10.14 -7.64
N GLY A 61 -3.23 10.55 -8.45
CA GLY A 61 -2.89 11.93 -8.66
C GLY A 61 -2.83 12.24 -10.15
N ASP A 62 -2.20 13.32 -10.49
CA ASP A 62 -2.11 13.80 -11.87
C ASP A 62 -1.03 12.99 -12.62
N GLY A 63 -1.48 11.94 -13.31
CA GLY A 63 -0.60 11.04 -14.07
C GLY A 63 0.24 10.10 -13.21
N THR A 64 0.08 10.12 -11.90
CA THR A 64 0.86 9.31 -10.98
C THR A 64 -0.03 8.85 -9.84
N THR A 65 0.10 7.59 -9.44
CA THR A 65 -0.60 7.06 -8.27
C THR A 65 0.38 6.88 -7.12
N TYR A 66 0.02 7.40 -5.96
CA TYR A 66 0.81 7.26 -4.75
C TYR A 66 0.33 6.03 -3.97
N VAL A 67 1.24 5.11 -3.66
CA VAL A 67 0.95 3.96 -2.81
C VAL A 67 1.13 4.43 -1.35
N ALA A 68 0.00 4.71 -0.70
CA ALA A 68 0.01 5.26 0.65
C ALA A 68 0.27 4.17 1.69
N GLU A 69 -0.26 2.96 1.47
CA GLU A 69 -0.07 1.84 2.38
C GLU A 69 0.04 0.54 1.59
N LEU A 70 0.93 -0.34 2.05
CA LEU A 70 1.08 -1.69 1.53
C LEU A 70 1.45 -2.59 2.69
N VAL A 71 0.59 -3.54 3.00
CA VAL A 71 0.80 -4.43 4.14
C VAL A 71 0.38 -5.85 3.80
N VAL A 72 1.14 -6.82 4.30
CA VAL A 72 0.85 -8.25 4.19
C VAL A 72 0.86 -8.85 5.60
N ASP A 73 -0.14 -9.67 5.89
CA ASP A 73 -0.20 -10.42 7.15
C ASP A 73 1.14 -11.15 7.36
N PRO A 74 1.77 -11.01 8.54
CA PRO A 74 3.05 -11.69 8.81
C PRO A 74 3.04 -13.20 8.54
N ASP A 75 1.90 -13.86 8.71
CA ASP A 75 1.75 -15.30 8.48
C ASP A 75 1.72 -15.66 6.99
N HIS A 76 1.59 -14.68 6.12
CA HIS A 76 1.49 -14.86 4.67
C HIS A 76 2.63 -14.18 3.91
N ARG A 77 3.71 -13.83 4.59
CA ARG A 77 4.88 -13.23 3.92
C ARG A 77 5.63 -14.28 3.11
N ARG A 78 6.44 -13.81 2.15
CA ARG A 78 7.22 -14.64 1.23
C ARG A 78 6.37 -15.47 0.26
N GLU A 79 5.11 -15.07 0.06
CA GLU A 79 4.20 -15.71 -0.91
C GLU A 79 4.01 -14.86 -2.17
N GLY A 80 4.75 -13.76 -2.30
CA GLY A 80 4.64 -12.88 -3.45
C GLY A 80 3.42 -11.97 -3.43
N ILE A 81 2.74 -11.83 -2.30
CA ILE A 81 1.49 -11.07 -2.17
C ILE A 81 1.72 -9.58 -2.41
N ALA A 82 2.76 -9.00 -1.81
CA ALA A 82 3.07 -7.58 -2.00
C ALA A 82 3.39 -7.29 -3.47
N THR A 83 4.16 -8.15 -4.12
CA THR A 83 4.48 -8.03 -5.53
C THR A 83 3.22 -8.11 -6.39
N ALA A 84 2.30 -9.01 -6.07
CA ALA A 84 1.04 -9.15 -6.79
C ALA A 84 0.16 -7.91 -6.65
N LEU A 85 0.09 -7.34 -5.44
CA LEU A 85 -0.66 -6.10 -5.19
C LEU A 85 -0.08 -4.93 -5.97
N LEU A 86 1.24 -4.78 -5.96
CA LEU A 86 1.92 -3.72 -6.72
C LEU A 86 1.71 -3.89 -8.22
N SER A 87 1.78 -5.11 -8.74
CA SER A 87 1.54 -5.40 -10.15
C SER A 87 0.11 -5.05 -10.56
N ALA A 88 -0.87 -5.39 -9.73
CA ALA A 88 -2.27 -5.05 -9.98
C ALA A 88 -2.49 -3.54 -10.00
N CYS A 89 -1.83 -2.82 -9.09
CA CYS A 89 -1.89 -1.35 -9.06
C CYS A 89 -1.23 -0.75 -10.30
N ALA A 90 -0.07 -1.27 -10.69
CA ALA A 90 0.67 -0.79 -11.87
C ALA A 90 -0.11 -1.00 -13.18
N ALA A 91 -0.91 -2.04 -13.25
CA ALA A 91 -1.74 -2.30 -14.43
C ALA A 91 -2.81 -1.22 -14.65
N ARG A 92 -3.10 -0.42 -13.61
CA ARG A 92 -4.14 0.61 -13.62
C ARG A 92 -3.58 2.04 -13.64
N SER A 93 -2.26 2.19 -13.59
CA SER A 93 -1.62 3.50 -13.51
C SER A 93 -0.32 3.49 -14.29
N GLU A 94 -0.06 4.57 -15.01
CA GLU A 94 1.18 4.68 -15.78
C GLU A 94 2.40 4.81 -14.87
N ARG A 95 2.25 5.50 -13.75
CA ARG A 95 3.36 5.78 -12.84
C ARG A 95 2.92 5.55 -11.40
N LEU A 96 3.83 4.99 -10.61
CA LEU A 96 3.63 4.77 -9.18
C LEU A 96 4.73 5.47 -8.40
N THR A 97 4.35 6.01 -7.24
CA THR A 97 5.31 6.50 -6.26
C THR A 97 5.00 5.90 -4.90
N VAL A 98 6.03 5.77 -4.07
CA VAL A 98 5.91 5.26 -2.70
C VAL A 98 7.01 5.89 -1.85
N THR A 99 6.73 6.11 -0.57
CA THR A 99 7.73 6.60 0.38
C THR A 99 8.09 5.50 1.37
N VAL A 100 9.36 5.43 1.71
CA VAL A 100 9.92 4.37 2.57
C VAL A 100 10.90 5.01 3.56
N ALA A 101 10.87 4.56 4.80
CA ALA A 101 11.89 4.97 5.76
C ALA A 101 13.26 4.44 5.33
N PRO A 102 14.34 5.24 5.45
CA PRO A 102 15.67 4.82 4.96
C PRO A 102 16.20 3.55 5.61
N ASP A 103 15.78 3.23 6.81
CA ASP A 103 16.21 2.05 7.56
C ASP A 103 15.31 0.82 7.34
N ASP A 104 14.27 0.95 6.52
CA ASP A 104 13.39 -0.18 6.21
C ASP A 104 13.95 -0.96 5.01
N GLU A 105 14.94 -1.81 5.28
CA GLU A 105 15.65 -2.56 4.25
C GLU A 105 14.74 -3.53 3.50
N ALA A 106 13.78 -4.14 4.18
CA ALA A 106 12.85 -5.09 3.56
C ALA A 106 11.97 -4.39 2.52
N ALA A 107 11.42 -3.23 2.85
CA ALA A 107 10.60 -2.45 1.92
C ALA A 107 11.43 -1.92 0.76
N ARG A 108 12.62 -1.39 1.03
CA ARG A 108 13.52 -0.89 -0.02
C ARG A 108 13.87 -1.99 -1.02
N SER A 109 14.20 -3.17 -0.53
CA SER A 109 14.51 -4.33 -1.37
C SER A 109 13.30 -4.74 -2.21
N LEU A 110 12.10 -4.79 -1.61
CA LEU A 110 10.87 -5.11 -2.31
C LEU A 110 10.62 -4.16 -3.49
N TYR A 111 10.69 -2.85 -3.24
CA TYR A 111 10.39 -1.87 -4.28
C TYR A 111 11.42 -1.90 -5.42
N ARG A 112 12.70 -2.09 -5.10
CA ARG A 112 13.72 -2.27 -6.14
C ARG A 112 13.43 -3.48 -7.03
N ARG A 113 13.07 -4.62 -6.41
CA ARG A 113 12.73 -5.83 -7.17
C ARG A 113 11.50 -5.65 -8.05
N CYS A 114 10.61 -4.74 -7.66
CA CYS A 114 9.39 -4.43 -8.42
C CYS A 114 9.59 -3.33 -9.46
N GLY A 115 10.83 -2.93 -9.71
CA GLY A 115 11.16 -1.95 -10.75
C GLY A 115 11.12 -0.50 -10.31
N PHE A 116 11.01 -0.25 -9.01
CA PHE A 116 11.08 1.13 -8.49
C PHE A 116 12.53 1.59 -8.37
N GLU A 117 12.73 2.89 -8.61
CA GLU A 117 14.02 3.55 -8.45
C GLU A 117 13.91 4.66 -7.42
N GLU A 118 15.01 4.87 -6.68
CA GLU A 118 15.09 5.96 -5.72
C GLU A 118 15.10 7.29 -6.47
N ALA A 119 14.12 8.15 -6.18
CA ALA A 119 13.98 9.45 -6.84
C ALA A 119 14.59 10.57 -6.03
N ARG A 120 14.28 10.65 -4.73
CA ARG A 120 14.84 11.68 -3.86
C ARG A 120 14.56 11.38 -2.39
N ARG A 121 15.26 12.10 -1.51
CA ARG A 121 15.01 12.05 -0.07
C ARG A 121 14.12 13.20 0.34
N LEU A 122 13.24 12.94 1.29
CA LEU A 122 12.29 13.91 1.84
C LEU A 122 12.59 14.04 3.34
N PRO A 123 13.39 15.04 3.75
CA PRO A 123 13.68 15.21 5.18
C PRO A 123 12.41 15.56 5.95
N ASP A 124 12.30 15.04 7.15
CA ASP A 124 11.16 15.29 8.05
C ASP A 124 9.79 14.92 7.47
N PHE A 125 9.75 13.96 6.54
CA PHE A 125 8.50 13.52 5.92
C PHE A 125 7.62 12.74 6.91
N PHE A 126 8.22 11.77 7.62
CA PHE A 126 7.53 11.04 8.67
C PHE A 126 7.68 11.74 10.01
N ALA A 127 6.80 11.44 10.96
CA ALA A 127 6.87 11.99 12.31
C ALA A 127 8.22 11.70 12.98
N ASP A 128 8.83 10.54 12.66
CA ASP A 128 10.09 10.10 13.24
C ASP A 128 11.31 10.31 12.31
N GLY A 129 11.14 11.00 11.19
CA GLY A 129 12.28 11.33 10.33
C GLY A 129 12.03 11.35 8.84
N ALA A 130 13.11 11.14 8.08
CA ALA A 130 13.14 11.26 6.64
C ALA A 130 12.49 10.07 5.94
N ALA A 131 12.08 10.29 4.70
CA ALA A 131 11.63 9.24 3.79
C ALA A 131 12.47 9.27 2.51
N ILE A 132 12.49 8.13 1.83
CA ILE A 132 13.01 8.04 0.47
C ILE A 132 11.80 7.89 -0.45
N LEU A 133 11.70 8.74 -1.46
CA LEU A 133 10.68 8.62 -2.49
C LEU A 133 11.19 7.69 -3.58
N TYR A 134 10.49 6.61 -3.80
CA TYR A 134 10.72 5.69 -4.91
C TYR A 134 9.67 5.92 -5.98
N ARG A 135 10.04 5.71 -7.23
CA ARG A 135 9.13 5.82 -8.36
C ARG A 135 9.35 4.71 -9.36
N ARG A 136 8.30 4.44 -10.06
CA ARG A 136 8.30 3.47 -11.14
C ARG A 136 7.58 4.03 -12.35
#